data_3938175da85f867a5bae6a92961c6637
#
_entry.id   3938175da85f867a5bae6a92961c6637
#
_cell.length_a   1.000
_cell.length_b   1.000
_cell.length_c   1.000
_cell.angle_alpha   90.00
_cell.angle_beta   90.00
_cell.angle_gamma   90.00
#
_symmetry.space_group_name_H-M   'P 1'
#
loop_
_entity.id
_entity.type
_entity.pdbx_description
1 polymer ?
#
loop_
_entity_poly.entity_id
_entity_poly.type
_entity_poly.pdbx_seq_one_letter_code
_entity_poly.pdbx_strand_id
1 'polypeptide(L)'
;MNEKVSNPFPANHIGMHFCPSEVQSSILNSGLFRVIEDDVDPKDVDADYVFDCRGKPKDFSEYKKLKNPINAAILAKPNWNTLECLWSRHIATPDGWTFIIPTHPDSPSHDYCVGYCYNSDITPPNEAEENFLSQFDVDVKKHVKYKNYVAKNPIDDRIILNGNRLYFLEPLESSSVQTYLEWA
;
A
#
# COMPACT_ATOMS: atom_id res chain seq x y z
N MET A 1 -3.48 31.64 9.43
CA MET A 1 -2.06 31.64 8.99
C MET A 1 -1.99 30.68 7.79
N ASN A 2 -1.68 31.21 6.59
CA ASN A 2 -1.46 30.36 5.42
C ASN A 2 -0.03 29.81 5.52
N GLU A 3 0.13 28.62 6.05
CA GLU A 3 1.37 27.87 5.90
C GLU A 3 1.50 27.48 4.43
N LYS A 4 2.47 28.12 3.75
CA LYS A 4 2.92 27.63 2.45
C LYS A 4 3.67 26.33 2.69
N VAL A 5 3.00 25.21 2.49
CA VAL A 5 3.67 23.92 2.41
C VAL A 5 4.53 23.96 1.14
N SER A 6 5.85 24.06 1.29
CA SER A 6 6.77 23.91 0.17
C SER A 6 6.77 22.43 -0.21
N ASN A 7 6.25 22.13 -1.40
CA ASN A 7 6.36 20.78 -1.95
C ASN A 7 7.85 20.54 -2.32
N PRO A 8 8.53 19.58 -1.68
CA PRO A 8 9.94 19.27 -1.98
C PRO A 8 10.12 18.56 -3.34
N PHE A 9 9.03 18.15 -3.98
CA PHE A 9 9.07 17.50 -5.28
C PHE A 9 8.96 18.50 -6.43
N PRO A 10 9.55 18.20 -7.62
CA PRO A 10 9.42 19.05 -8.80
C PRO A 10 7.95 19.35 -9.12
N ALA A 11 7.68 20.57 -9.57
CA ALA A 11 6.35 21.15 -9.71
C ALA A 11 5.34 20.43 -10.65
N ASN A 12 5.70 19.27 -11.21
CA ASN A 12 4.89 18.52 -12.18
C ASN A 12 4.41 17.15 -11.67
N HIS A 13 4.56 16.82 -10.38
CA HIS A 13 4.00 15.60 -9.84
C HIS A 13 2.53 15.81 -9.46
N ILE A 14 1.65 15.08 -10.13
CA ILE A 14 0.22 15.01 -9.83
C ILE A 14 -0.02 13.69 -9.12
N GLY A 15 -0.47 13.74 -7.86
CA GLY A 15 -1.00 12.57 -7.16
C GLY A 15 -2.42 12.27 -7.63
N MET A 16 -2.78 11.01 -7.72
CA MET A 16 -4.13 10.57 -8.07
C MET A 16 -4.61 9.51 -7.08
N HIS A 17 -5.82 9.70 -6.57
CA HIS A 17 -6.52 8.65 -5.84
C HIS A 17 -7.41 7.87 -6.81
N PHE A 18 -7.40 6.56 -6.72
CA PHE A 18 -8.23 5.70 -7.56
C PHE A 18 -8.76 4.51 -6.76
N CYS A 19 -9.88 3.96 -7.22
CA CYS A 19 -10.42 2.71 -6.69
C CYS A 19 -9.72 1.53 -7.40
N PRO A 20 -8.98 0.67 -6.70
CA PRO A 20 -8.26 -0.44 -7.31
C PRO A 20 -9.15 -1.39 -8.12
N SER A 21 -10.39 -1.65 -7.66
CA SER A 21 -11.34 -2.53 -8.37
C SER A 21 -11.83 -1.93 -9.69
N GLU A 22 -11.98 -0.61 -9.77
CA GLU A 22 -12.38 0.08 -11.01
C GLU A 22 -11.24 0.05 -12.03
N VAL A 23 -10.01 0.32 -11.59
CA VAL A 23 -8.82 0.21 -12.45
C VAL A 23 -8.64 -1.22 -12.95
N GLN A 24 -8.76 -2.22 -12.06
CA GLN A 24 -8.69 -3.63 -12.44
C GLN A 24 -9.74 -3.98 -13.49
N SER A 25 -11.01 -3.59 -13.26
CA SER A 25 -12.09 -3.85 -14.21
C SER A 25 -11.83 -3.19 -15.57
N SER A 26 -11.35 -1.95 -15.57
CA SER A 26 -11.02 -1.23 -16.79
C SER A 26 -9.90 -1.91 -17.57
N ILE A 27 -8.87 -2.40 -16.89
CA ILE A 27 -7.76 -3.14 -17.49
C ILE A 27 -8.27 -4.45 -18.10
N LEU A 28 -9.00 -5.26 -17.34
CA LEU A 28 -9.51 -6.55 -17.79
C LEU A 28 -10.47 -6.42 -18.99
N ASN A 29 -11.28 -5.35 -19.02
CA ASN A 29 -12.23 -5.08 -20.10
C ASN A 29 -11.62 -4.36 -21.31
N SER A 30 -10.35 -3.99 -21.26
CA SER A 30 -9.68 -3.25 -22.35
C SER A 30 -9.53 -4.07 -23.64
N GLY A 31 -9.57 -5.39 -23.56
CA GLY A 31 -9.29 -6.31 -24.68
C GLY A 31 -7.82 -6.36 -25.11
N LEU A 32 -6.92 -5.66 -24.38
CA LEU A 32 -5.48 -5.64 -24.66
C LEU A 32 -4.74 -6.86 -24.12
N PHE A 33 -5.40 -7.66 -23.26
CA PHE A 33 -4.78 -8.78 -22.55
C PHE A 33 -5.62 -10.04 -22.78
N ARG A 34 -4.94 -11.18 -22.79
CA ARG A 34 -5.56 -12.48 -22.59
C ARG A 34 -5.42 -12.87 -21.13
N VAL A 35 -6.55 -13.01 -20.44
CA VAL A 35 -6.58 -13.50 -19.04
C VAL A 35 -6.66 -15.03 -19.06
N ILE A 36 -5.80 -15.69 -18.29
CA ILE A 36 -5.82 -17.12 -18.06
C ILE A 36 -5.89 -17.31 -16.55
N GLU A 37 -6.95 -17.97 -16.08
CA GLU A 37 -7.11 -18.34 -14.67
C GLU A 37 -6.44 -19.71 -14.44
N ASP A 38 -5.20 -19.67 -13.97
CA ASP A 38 -4.43 -20.87 -13.66
C ASP A 38 -3.42 -20.58 -12.54
N ASP A 39 -3.04 -21.61 -11.79
CA ASP A 39 -1.98 -21.56 -10.78
C ASP A 39 -0.69 -22.16 -11.37
N VAL A 40 0.09 -21.30 -12.03
CA VAL A 40 1.31 -21.71 -12.73
C VAL A 40 2.57 -21.27 -11.98
N ASP A 41 3.62 -22.08 -12.03
CA ASP A 41 4.95 -21.59 -11.65
C ASP A 41 5.47 -20.66 -12.76
N PRO A 42 6.01 -19.47 -12.45
CA PRO A 42 6.62 -18.59 -13.43
C PRO A 42 7.68 -19.24 -14.32
N LYS A 43 8.35 -20.27 -13.83
CA LYS A 43 9.34 -21.04 -14.59
C LYS A 43 8.74 -21.84 -15.72
N ASP A 44 7.47 -22.26 -15.57
CA ASP A 44 6.76 -23.10 -16.54
C ASP A 44 6.00 -22.27 -17.60
N VAL A 45 5.98 -20.94 -17.44
CA VAL A 45 5.33 -20.05 -18.43
C VAL A 45 6.19 -19.94 -19.67
N ASP A 46 5.64 -20.23 -20.86
CA ASP A 46 6.31 -20.08 -22.16
C ASP A 46 6.19 -18.62 -22.64
N ALA A 47 7.17 -17.79 -22.30
CA ALA A 47 7.25 -16.37 -22.69
C ALA A 47 8.69 -15.88 -22.62
N ASP A 48 9.02 -14.84 -23.38
CA ASP A 48 10.34 -14.21 -23.38
C ASP A 48 10.66 -13.56 -22.02
N TYR A 49 9.66 -12.95 -21.38
CA TYR A 49 9.75 -12.35 -20.04
C TYR A 49 8.51 -12.70 -19.22
N VAL A 50 8.70 -12.87 -17.91
CA VAL A 50 7.65 -13.16 -16.95
C VAL A 50 7.76 -12.20 -15.77
N PHE A 51 6.74 -11.37 -15.57
CA PHE A 51 6.63 -10.51 -14.40
C PHE A 51 5.92 -11.25 -13.27
N ASP A 52 6.66 -11.68 -12.24
CA ASP A 52 6.07 -12.32 -11.06
C ASP A 52 5.51 -11.27 -10.10
N CYS A 53 4.20 -11.06 -10.17
CA CYS A 53 3.43 -10.14 -9.33
C CYS A 53 2.56 -10.87 -8.28
N ARG A 54 2.85 -12.11 -7.91
CA ARG A 54 2.04 -12.97 -7.00
C ARG A 54 1.93 -12.46 -5.56
N GLY A 55 2.34 -11.23 -5.29
CA GLY A 55 2.23 -10.58 -3.99
C GLY A 55 3.27 -11.06 -2.97
N LYS A 56 2.95 -10.92 -1.68
CA LYS A 56 3.87 -11.19 -0.58
C LYS A 56 4.45 -12.61 -0.65
N PRO A 57 5.79 -12.78 -0.53
CA PRO A 57 6.42 -14.09 -0.52
C PRO A 57 6.00 -14.90 0.72
N LYS A 58 5.88 -16.21 0.56
CA LYS A 58 5.65 -17.16 1.67
C LYS A 58 6.95 -17.40 2.44
N ASP A 59 8.07 -17.51 1.73
CA ASP A 59 9.42 -17.63 2.27
C ASP A 59 10.22 -16.35 2.04
N PHE A 60 10.98 -15.94 3.04
CA PHE A 60 11.80 -14.72 3.05
C PHE A 60 13.29 -15.00 3.00
N SER A 61 13.75 -16.23 2.77
CA SER A 61 15.17 -16.61 2.68
C SER A 61 15.92 -15.80 1.61
N GLU A 62 15.25 -15.56 0.47
CA GLU A 62 15.78 -14.78 -0.66
C GLU A 62 15.47 -13.27 -0.56
N TYR A 63 15.09 -12.79 0.63
CA TYR A 63 14.77 -11.40 0.86
C TYR A 63 15.66 -10.80 1.95
N LYS A 64 16.00 -9.53 1.76
CA LYS A 64 16.65 -8.70 2.77
C LYS A 64 15.57 -7.98 3.57
N LYS A 65 15.57 -8.17 4.89
CA LYS A 65 14.72 -7.38 5.79
C LYS A 65 15.21 -5.95 5.82
N LEU A 66 14.31 -5.00 5.62
CA LEU A 66 14.59 -3.59 5.75
C LEU A 66 14.31 -3.13 7.18
N LYS A 67 15.16 -2.25 7.67
CA LYS A 67 14.96 -1.61 8.98
C LYS A 67 13.97 -0.47 8.80
N ASN A 68 12.75 -0.68 9.26
CA ASN A 68 11.74 0.36 9.37
C ASN A 68 11.08 0.20 10.75
N PRO A 69 10.90 1.28 11.52
CA PRO A 69 10.27 1.21 12.83
C PRO A 69 8.79 0.83 12.74
N ILE A 70 8.11 1.12 11.63
CA ILE A 70 6.69 0.83 11.45
C ILE A 70 6.51 -0.56 10.84
N ASN A 71 5.76 -1.44 11.51
CA ASN A 71 5.56 -2.83 11.12
C ASN A 71 4.12 -3.32 11.27
N ALA A 72 3.20 -2.43 11.67
CA ALA A 72 1.78 -2.75 11.86
C ALA A 72 0.89 -1.56 11.47
N ALA A 73 -0.35 -1.84 11.16
CA ALA A 73 -1.37 -0.84 10.93
C ALA A 73 -2.74 -1.32 11.40
N ILE A 74 -3.57 -0.38 11.87
CA ILE A 74 -4.99 -0.57 12.12
C ILE A 74 -5.72 0.18 11.03
N LEU A 75 -6.53 -0.53 10.25
CA LEU A 75 -7.31 0.03 9.15
C LEU A 75 -8.74 0.25 9.61
N ALA A 76 -9.33 1.38 9.27
CA ALA A 76 -10.62 1.80 9.76
C ALA A 76 -11.43 2.58 8.71
N LYS A 77 -12.75 2.58 8.94
CA LYS A 77 -13.71 3.41 8.25
C LYS A 77 -13.94 4.68 9.06
N PRO A 78 -13.85 5.87 8.47
CA PRO A 78 -14.18 7.12 9.15
C PRO A 78 -15.68 7.31 9.31
N ASN A 79 -16.11 7.93 10.42
CA ASN A 79 -17.49 8.36 10.67
C ASN A 79 -17.73 9.81 10.20
N TRP A 80 -16.83 10.35 9.37
CA TRP A 80 -16.94 11.68 8.77
C TRP A 80 -16.66 11.64 7.25
N ASN A 81 -16.98 12.73 6.56
CA ASN A 81 -16.73 12.87 5.14
C ASN A 81 -15.26 13.16 4.86
N THR A 82 -14.51 12.21 4.30
CA THR A 82 -13.09 12.38 3.95
C THR A 82 -12.88 13.26 2.72
N LEU A 83 -13.93 13.52 1.92
CA LEU A 83 -13.85 14.37 0.72
C LEU A 83 -13.84 15.87 1.03
N GLU A 84 -13.91 16.27 2.29
CA GLU A 84 -13.68 17.67 2.70
C GLU A 84 -12.26 18.16 2.31
N CYS A 85 -11.31 17.24 2.17
CA CYS A 85 -9.98 17.46 1.64
C CYS A 85 -9.76 16.63 0.38
N LEU A 86 -9.17 17.23 -0.66
CA LEU A 86 -8.87 16.55 -1.92
C LEU A 86 -7.47 15.89 -1.94
N TRP A 87 -6.76 15.90 -0.82
CA TRP A 87 -5.40 15.35 -0.68
C TRP A 87 -5.32 14.38 0.50
N SER A 88 -4.40 13.43 0.42
CA SER A 88 -4.06 12.55 1.55
C SER A 88 -3.52 13.38 2.72
N ARG A 89 -3.91 13.01 3.92
CA ARG A 89 -3.40 13.59 5.16
C ARG A 89 -2.55 12.56 5.88
N HIS A 90 -1.39 12.99 6.37
CA HIS A 90 -0.52 12.21 7.22
C HIS A 90 -0.33 12.96 8.53
N ILE A 91 -0.69 12.34 9.62
CA ILE A 91 -0.75 12.96 10.95
C ILE A 91 0.16 12.15 11.86
N ALA A 92 1.16 12.81 12.48
CA ALA A 92 2.02 12.18 13.47
C ALA A 92 1.20 11.81 14.71
N THR A 93 1.46 10.64 15.26
CA THR A 93 0.81 10.11 16.47
C THR A 93 1.87 9.62 17.47
N PRO A 94 1.52 9.38 18.73
CA PRO A 94 2.49 8.88 19.73
C PRO A 94 3.19 7.58 19.33
N ASP A 95 2.50 6.70 18.59
CA ASP A 95 3.00 5.37 18.22
C ASP A 95 3.58 5.30 16.80
N GLY A 96 3.42 6.38 16.02
CA GLY A 96 3.84 6.43 14.63
C GLY A 96 3.11 7.52 13.84
N TRP A 97 2.17 7.15 12.97
CA TRP A 97 1.43 8.13 12.15
C TRP A 97 0.12 7.54 11.61
N THR A 98 -0.82 8.42 11.30
CA THR A 98 -2.11 8.07 10.68
C THR A 98 -2.19 8.64 9.28
N PHE A 99 -2.65 7.85 8.32
CA PHE A 99 -3.07 8.34 7.00
C PHE A 99 -4.59 8.47 6.93
N ILE A 100 -5.02 9.47 6.15
CA ILE A 100 -6.42 9.65 5.76
C ILE A 100 -6.43 9.89 4.25
N ILE A 101 -7.11 9.01 3.52
CA ILE A 101 -7.23 9.08 2.07
C ILE A 101 -8.64 9.56 1.71
N PRO A 102 -8.79 10.65 0.92
CA PRO A 102 -10.10 11.06 0.42
C PRO A 102 -10.71 9.94 -0.42
N THR A 103 -11.87 9.45 -0.01
CA THR A 103 -12.52 8.31 -0.67
C THR A 103 -14.03 8.52 -0.64
N HIS A 104 -14.69 8.29 -1.79
CA HIS A 104 -16.15 8.38 -1.85
C HIS A 104 -16.79 7.38 -0.88
N PRO A 105 -17.81 7.77 -0.10
CA PRO A 105 -18.45 6.91 0.91
C PRO A 105 -18.98 5.59 0.35
N ASP A 106 -19.40 5.57 -0.92
CA ASP A 106 -19.90 4.36 -1.60
C ASP A 106 -18.79 3.49 -2.20
N SER A 107 -17.54 3.94 -2.13
CA SER A 107 -16.41 3.15 -2.61
C SER A 107 -16.07 2.01 -1.64
N PRO A 108 -15.83 0.79 -2.11
CA PRO A 108 -15.35 -0.31 -1.26
C PRO A 108 -14.06 0.03 -0.51
N SER A 109 -13.24 0.95 -1.04
CA SER A 109 -12.02 1.41 -0.40
C SER A 109 -12.27 2.31 0.82
N HIS A 110 -13.49 2.83 0.99
CA HIS A 110 -13.84 3.71 2.11
C HIS A 110 -13.71 3.01 3.47
N ASP A 111 -13.93 1.71 3.53
CA ASP A 111 -13.80 0.92 4.77
C ASP A 111 -12.35 0.86 5.29
N TYR A 112 -11.36 1.25 4.48
CA TYR A 112 -9.94 1.16 4.81
C TYR A 112 -9.17 2.45 4.51
N CYS A 113 -9.87 3.57 4.35
CA CYS A 113 -9.24 4.83 3.93
C CYS A 113 -8.60 5.62 5.07
N VAL A 114 -8.73 5.16 6.31
CA VAL A 114 -8.00 5.67 7.47
C VAL A 114 -7.17 4.55 8.07
N GLY A 115 -5.90 4.82 8.34
CA GLY A 115 -5.02 3.81 8.92
C GLY A 115 -4.05 4.39 9.93
N TYR A 116 -3.96 3.73 11.08
CA TYR A 116 -3.05 4.03 12.17
C TYR A 116 -1.83 3.11 12.08
N CYS A 117 -0.69 3.66 11.66
CA CYS A 117 0.56 2.94 11.48
C CYS A 117 1.43 3.06 12.73
N TYR A 118 1.90 1.94 13.25
CA TYR A 118 2.63 1.90 14.52
C TYR A 118 3.69 0.80 14.55
N ASN A 119 4.53 0.82 15.61
CA ASN A 119 5.50 -0.23 15.88
C ASN A 119 4.92 -1.23 16.88
N SER A 120 4.51 -2.42 16.41
CA SER A 120 3.94 -3.46 17.26
C SER A 120 4.96 -4.18 18.18
N ASP A 121 6.25 -3.87 18.04
CA ASP A 121 7.29 -4.38 18.94
C ASP A 121 7.49 -3.44 20.15
N ILE A 122 6.89 -2.23 20.09
CA ILE A 122 6.93 -1.22 21.16
C ILE A 122 5.55 -1.05 21.79
N THR A 123 4.52 -0.78 20.94
CA THR A 123 3.15 -0.53 21.39
C THR A 123 2.31 -1.77 21.14
N PRO A 124 1.70 -2.37 22.19
CA PRO A 124 0.76 -3.47 22.03
C PRO A 124 -0.44 -3.09 21.16
N PRO A 125 -1.03 -4.02 20.39
CA PRO A 125 -2.13 -3.72 19.47
C PRO A 125 -3.37 -3.09 20.13
N ASN A 126 -3.71 -3.50 21.33
CA ASN A 126 -4.84 -2.93 22.09
C ASN A 126 -4.56 -1.49 22.53
N GLU A 127 -3.36 -1.16 22.96
CA GLU A 127 -2.95 0.20 23.31
C GLU A 127 -2.93 1.10 22.06
N ALA A 128 -2.40 0.61 20.95
CA ALA A 128 -2.42 1.33 19.68
C ALA A 128 -3.86 1.61 19.21
N GLU A 129 -4.79 0.67 19.38
CA GLU A 129 -6.20 0.86 19.06
C GLU A 129 -6.86 1.89 19.98
N GLU A 130 -6.61 1.84 21.29
CA GLU A 130 -7.11 2.83 22.25
C GLU A 130 -6.60 4.23 21.89
N ASN A 131 -5.31 4.38 21.58
CA ASN A 131 -4.71 5.63 21.15
C ASN A 131 -5.33 6.13 19.84
N PHE A 132 -5.59 5.24 18.88
CA PHE A 132 -6.24 5.56 17.64
C PHE A 132 -7.66 6.08 17.85
N LEU A 133 -8.49 5.33 18.58
CA LEU A 133 -9.88 5.69 18.86
C LEU A 133 -10.01 6.95 19.73
N SER A 134 -9.03 7.27 20.55
CA SER A 134 -9.01 8.51 21.35
C SER A 134 -8.83 9.76 20.49
N GLN A 135 -8.24 9.64 19.29
CA GLN A 135 -7.91 10.74 18.41
C GLN A 135 -8.84 10.87 17.19
N PHE A 136 -9.46 9.75 16.77
CA PHE A 136 -10.23 9.69 15.54
C PHE A 136 -11.55 8.95 15.77
N ASP A 137 -12.63 9.52 15.27
CA ASP A 137 -13.96 8.89 15.25
C ASP A 137 -14.07 7.92 14.07
N VAL A 138 -13.67 6.67 14.30
CA VAL A 138 -13.57 5.64 13.26
C VAL A 138 -14.10 4.29 13.72
N ASP A 139 -14.54 3.47 12.76
CA ASP A 139 -14.86 2.05 12.95
C ASP A 139 -13.68 1.19 12.53
N VAL A 140 -13.01 0.55 13.48
CA VAL A 140 -11.91 -0.36 13.20
C VAL A 140 -12.40 -1.56 12.39
N LYS A 141 -11.72 -1.84 11.28
CA LYS A 141 -12.05 -2.94 10.36
C LYS A 141 -11.03 -4.05 10.38
N LYS A 142 -9.73 -3.71 10.51
CA LYS A 142 -8.70 -4.71 10.38
C LYS A 142 -7.39 -4.30 11.06
N HIS A 143 -6.75 -5.26 11.73
CA HIS A 143 -5.35 -5.16 12.14
C HIS A 143 -4.46 -5.89 11.14
N VAL A 144 -3.38 -5.24 10.73
CA VAL A 144 -2.42 -5.78 9.77
C VAL A 144 -1.02 -5.71 10.38
N LYS A 145 -0.31 -6.83 10.36
CA LYS A 145 1.13 -6.88 10.67
C LYS A 145 1.90 -7.24 9.41
N TYR A 146 2.97 -6.50 9.15
CA TYR A 146 3.74 -6.69 7.93
C TYR A 146 5.25 -6.65 8.20
N LYS A 147 6.01 -7.10 7.21
CA LYS A 147 7.48 -7.00 7.18
C LYS A 147 7.84 -6.02 6.09
N ASN A 148 8.86 -5.22 6.33
CA ASN A 148 9.51 -4.40 5.32
C ASN A 148 10.66 -5.24 4.74
N TYR A 149 10.70 -5.40 3.42
CA TYR A 149 11.65 -6.29 2.74
C TYR A 149 11.88 -5.87 1.30
N VAL A 150 12.99 -6.35 0.75
CA VAL A 150 13.31 -6.28 -0.69
C VAL A 150 13.95 -7.60 -1.12
N ALA A 151 13.65 -8.06 -2.32
CA ALA A 151 14.28 -9.24 -2.91
C ALA A 151 15.79 -9.02 -3.08
N LYS A 152 16.61 -10.04 -2.81
CA LYS A 152 18.07 -10.00 -3.02
C LYS A 152 18.40 -9.99 -4.51
N ASN A 153 17.65 -10.79 -5.28
CA ASN A 153 17.80 -10.93 -6.72
C ASN A 153 16.45 -10.60 -7.38
N PRO A 154 16.27 -9.37 -7.88
CA PRO A 154 15.00 -8.97 -8.49
C PRO A 154 14.75 -9.60 -9.87
N ILE A 155 15.81 -10.07 -10.52
CA ILE A 155 15.75 -10.71 -11.85
C ILE A 155 16.48 -12.06 -11.77
N ASP A 156 15.80 -13.12 -12.22
CA ASP A 156 16.36 -14.46 -12.35
C ASP A 156 16.05 -14.98 -13.77
N ASP A 157 17.06 -14.96 -14.64
CA ASP A 157 16.93 -15.21 -16.07
C ASP A 157 15.86 -14.29 -16.71
N ARG A 158 14.75 -14.85 -17.17
CA ARG A 158 13.61 -14.15 -17.78
C ARG A 158 12.52 -13.76 -16.78
N ILE A 159 12.65 -14.16 -15.50
CA ILE A 159 11.67 -13.87 -14.46
C ILE A 159 12.06 -12.59 -13.74
N ILE A 160 11.17 -11.61 -13.75
CA ILE A 160 11.32 -10.30 -13.13
C ILE A 160 10.32 -10.19 -11.98
N LEU A 161 10.82 -10.04 -10.74
CA LEU A 161 9.95 -9.82 -9.60
C LEU A 161 9.37 -8.40 -9.65
N ASN A 162 8.07 -8.26 -9.42
CA ASN A 162 7.42 -6.95 -9.38
C ASN A 162 6.33 -6.88 -8.29
N GLY A 163 5.86 -5.68 -7.98
CA GLY A 163 4.90 -5.46 -6.92
C GLY A 163 5.40 -5.93 -5.55
N ASN A 164 4.47 -6.39 -4.72
CA ASN A 164 4.81 -6.93 -3.40
C ASN A 164 5.64 -8.25 -3.45
N ARG A 165 5.88 -8.78 -4.64
CA ARG A 165 6.81 -9.88 -4.82
C ARG A 165 8.27 -9.38 -4.81
N LEU A 166 8.50 -8.18 -5.32
CA LEU A 166 9.82 -7.54 -5.34
C LEU A 166 10.19 -6.96 -3.98
N TYR A 167 9.34 -6.12 -3.42
CA TYR A 167 9.59 -5.46 -2.14
C TYR A 167 8.28 -5.02 -1.46
N PHE A 168 8.38 -4.70 -0.18
CA PHE A 168 7.37 -3.99 0.56
C PHE A 168 8.03 -3.01 1.53
N LEU A 169 7.61 -1.77 1.46
CA LEU A 169 7.93 -0.71 2.40
C LEU A 169 6.65 -0.22 3.06
N GLU A 170 6.79 0.42 4.19
CA GLU A 170 5.66 1.08 4.82
C GLU A 170 5.08 2.17 3.89
N PRO A 171 3.75 2.42 3.96
CA PRO A 171 3.05 3.15 2.90
C PRO A 171 3.08 4.68 3.01
N LEU A 172 4.01 5.31 3.74
CA LEU A 172 4.01 6.76 4.01
C LEU A 172 3.86 7.60 2.74
N GLU A 173 4.60 7.26 1.70
CA GLU A 173 4.63 8.03 0.45
C GLU A 173 3.69 7.47 -0.62
N SER A 174 3.00 6.33 -0.35
CA SER A 174 2.09 5.65 -1.28
C SER A 174 2.69 5.40 -2.68
N SER A 175 4.02 5.31 -2.78
CA SER A 175 4.77 5.26 -4.03
C SER A 175 4.81 3.88 -4.71
N SER A 176 4.20 2.86 -4.12
CA SER A 176 4.30 1.48 -4.62
C SER A 176 3.82 1.33 -6.07
N VAL A 177 2.70 1.95 -6.44
CA VAL A 177 2.18 1.83 -7.82
C VAL A 177 3.12 2.50 -8.81
N GLN A 178 3.63 3.70 -8.51
CA GLN A 178 4.62 4.37 -9.35
C GLN A 178 5.86 3.50 -9.56
N THR A 179 6.41 2.96 -8.48
CA THR A 179 7.60 2.11 -8.56
C THR A 179 7.35 0.84 -9.37
N TYR A 180 6.16 0.24 -9.28
CA TYR A 180 5.82 -0.94 -10.08
C TYR A 180 5.77 -0.61 -11.58
N LEU A 181 5.28 0.56 -11.94
CA LEU A 181 5.24 1.01 -13.33
C LEU A 181 6.63 1.40 -13.87
N GLU A 182 7.47 2.02 -13.04
CA GLU A 182 8.82 2.42 -13.43
C GLU A 182 9.77 1.22 -13.55
N TRP A 183 9.48 0.12 -12.83
CA TRP A 183 10.28 -1.08 -12.87
C TRP A 183 9.88 -2.04 -14.02
N ALA A 184 8.64 -1.97 -14.49
CA ALA A 184 8.15 -2.78 -15.60
C ALA A 184 8.58 -2.22 -16.96
#